data_0f9b863feb9ae98906a46a1e54ec930c
#
_entry.id   0f9b863feb9ae98906a46a1e54ec930c
#
_cell.length_a   1.000
_cell.length_b   1.000
_cell.length_c   1.000
_cell.angle_alpha   90.00
_cell.angle_beta   90.00
_cell.angle_gamma   90.00
#
_symmetry.space_group_name_H-M   'P 1'
#
loop_
_entity.id
_entity.type
_entity.pdbx_description
1 polymer ?
#
loop_
_entity_poly.entity_id
_entity_poly.type
_entity_poly.pdbx_seq_one_letter_code
_entity_poly.pdbx_strand_id
1 'polypeptide(L)'
;MSNFKSRKVVVVGAGAVGSGFAFALAQSGIAEEIVLVDVNADLAKGQALDLAHGAPFYRPVNIRADVAPEAYRHAAIVVVTAGKAQAGPSQSRLDLMQINAKIVTAIVADVQAVNPDAIVLVATNPVDILTHVARLRTNWPRGRILGSGTVLDSARFRWLLAEHCGISP
;
A
#
# COMPACT_ATOMS: atom_id res chain seq x y z
N MET A 1 18.14 23.13 -1.83
CA MET A 1 18.56 21.70 -1.80
C MET A 1 17.35 20.88 -1.39
N SER A 2 16.80 20.09 -2.29
CA SER A 2 15.62 19.25 -1.98
C SER A 2 16.06 18.18 -0.99
N ASN A 3 15.52 18.23 0.22
CA ASN A 3 15.61 17.16 1.20
C ASN A 3 14.79 15.94 0.71
N PHE A 4 15.20 15.30 -0.37
CA PHE A 4 14.72 13.96 -0.68
C PHE A 4 15.36 13.00 0.33
N LYS A 5 14.72 12.89 1.47
CA LYS A 5 14.91 11.82 2.43
C LYS A 5 14.66 10.50 1.69
N SER A 6 15.40 9.48 2.11
CA SER A 6 15.27 8.06 1.75
C SER A 6 14.08 7.70 0.85
N ARG A 7 14.33 7.06 -0.30
CA ARG A 7 13.27 6.49 -1.16
C ARG A 7 12.81 5.11 -0.63
N LYS A 8 12.61 5.05 0.69
CA LYS A 8 12.06 3.88 1.36
C LYS A 8 10.54 3.88 1.22
N VAL A 9 10.00 2.76 0.75
CA VAL A 9 8.55 2.52 0.67
C VAL A 9 8.22 1.31 1.52
N VAL A 10 7.23 1.45 2.40
CA VAL A 10 6.71 0.34 3.21
C VAL A 10 5.36 -0.07 2.65
N VAL A 11 5.18 -1.36 2.43
CA VAL A 11 3.92 -1.96 1.97
C VAL A 11 3.32 -2.77 3.11
N VAL A 12 2.18 -2.33 3.61
CA VAL A 12 1.45 -2.99 4.71
C VAL A 12 0.35 -3.86 4.14
N GLY A 13 0.50 -5.16 4.34
CA GLY A 13 -0.29 -6.21 3.71
C GLY A 13 0.51 -6.90 2.59
N ALA A 14 1.00 -8.12 2.84
CA ALA A 14 1.77 -8.90 1.88
C ALA A 14 0.91 -9.88 1.06
N GLY A 15 -0.41 -9.64 0.99
CA GLY A 15 -1.33 -10.38 0.12
C GLY A 15 -1.15 -10.05 -1.37
N ALA A 16 -2.03 -10.56 -2.22
CA ALA A 16 -1.92 -10.42 -3.68
C ALA A 16 -1.76 -8.97 -4.18
N VAL A 17 -2.47 -8.01 -3.57
CA VAL A 17 -2.36 -6.59 -3.96
C VAL A 17 -1.02 -6.01 -3.53
N GLY A 18 -0.61 -6.25 -2.28
CA GLY A 18 0.64 -5.70 -1.75
C GLY A 18 1.88 -6.30 -2.40
N SER A 19 1.93 -7.61 -2.62
CA SER A 19 3.04 -8.27 -3.32
C SER A 19 3.12 -7.83 -4.79
N GLY A 20 1.96 -7.72 -5.47
CA GLY A 20 1.91 -7.19 -6.85
C GLY A 20 2.38 -5.74 -6.95
N PHE A 21 1.99 -4.89 -5.99
CA PHE A 21 2.48 -3.52 -5.91
C PHE A 21 4.00 -3.47 -5.67
N ALA A 22 4.51 -4.26 -4.72
CA ALA A 22 5.93 -4.32 -4.40
C ALA A 22 6.76 -4.80 -5.60
N PHE A 23 6.26 -5.79 -6.36
CA PHE A 23 6.90 -6.26 -7.58
C PHE A 23 6.98 -5.17 -8.65
N ALA A 24 5.87 -4.50 -8.95
CA ALA A 24 5.86 -3.40 -9.91
C ALA A 24 6.80 -2.24 -9.47
N LEU A 25 6.83 -1.94 -8.16
CA LEU A 25 7.70 -0.93 -7.60
C LEU A 25 9.19 -1.31 -7.73
N ALA A 26 9.55 -2.57 -7.47
CA ALA A 26 10.90 -3.07 -7.65
C ALA A 26 11.37 -2.92 -9.11
N GLN A 27 10.52 -3.28 -10.08
CA GLN A 27 10.83 -3.14 -11.50
C GLN A 27 10.96 -1.67 -11.94
N SER A 28 10.17 -0.76 -11.34
CA SER A 28 10.20 0.67 -11.70
C SER A 28 11.52 1.36 -11.38
N GLY A 29 12.29 0.86 -10.40
CA GLY A 29 13.52 1.47 -9.91
C GLY A 29 13.32 2.82 -9.21
N ILE A 30 12.08 3.14 -8.80
CA ILE A 30 11.76 4.39 -8.10
C ILE A 30 12.18 4.30 -6.62
N ALA A 31 12.01 3.13 -5.98
CA ALA A 31 12.38 2.90 -4.59
C ALA A 31 13.83 2.42 -4.46
N GLU A 32 14.49 2.81 -3.38
CA GLU A 32 15.81 2.29 -2.95
C GLU A 32 15.65 1.17 -1.92
N GLU A 33 14.58 1.24 -1.14
CA GLU A 33 14.22 0.23 -0.15
C GLU A 33 12.72 -0.04 -0.19
N ILE A 34 12.36 -1.31 -0.23
CA ILE A 34 10.97 -1.80 -0.14
C ILE A 34 10.87 -2.70 1.08
N VAL A 35 9.98 -2.35 2.01
CA VAL A 35 9.76 -3.14 3.23
C VAL A 35 8.35 -3.69 3.21
N LEU A 36 8.20 -4.99 3.34
CA LEU A 36 6.92 -5.66 3.47
C LEU A 36 6.58 -5.89 4.93
N VAL A 37 5.39 -5.54 5.32
CA VAL A 37 4.83 -5.72 6.68
C VAL A 37 3.51 -6.46 6.57
N ASP A 38 3.35 -7.52 7.33
CA ASP A 38 2.08 -8.25 7.45
C ASP A 38 1.91 -8.79 8.88
N VAL A 39 0.67 -8.98 9.30
CA VAL A 39 0.35 -9.69 10.56
C VAL A 39 0.84 -11.14 10.52
N ASN A 40 0.90 -11.74 9.34
CA ASN A 40 1.57 -13.00 9.09
C ASN A 40 3.03 -12.71 8.66
N ALA A 41 3.93 -12.74 9.63
CA ALA A 41 5.36 -12.44 9.41
C ALA A 41 6.03 -13.39 8.40
N ASP A 42 5.61 -14.65 8.36
CA ASP A 42 6.17 -15.64 7.42
C ASP A 42 5.73 -15.36 5.98
N LEU A 43 4.48 -14.90 5.79
CA LEU A 43 4.01 -14.42 4.49
C LEU A 43 4.82 -13.22 4.02
N ALA A 44 5.04 -12.22 4.88
CA ALA A 44 5.84 -11.05 4.53
C ALA A 44 7.27 -11.43 4.17
N LYS A 45 7.90 -12.33 4.94
CA LYS A 45 9.24 -12.85 4.65
C LYS A 45 9.30 -13.61 3.33
N GLY A 46 8.36 -14.52 3.08
CA GLY A 46 8.29 -15.29 1.84
C GLY A 46 8.21 -14.36 0.61
N GLN A 47 7.28 -13.40 0.63
CA GLN A 47 7.13 -12.43 -0.45
C GLN A 47 8.38 -11.55 -0.63
N ALA A 48 8.99 -11.11 0.46
CA ALA A 48 10.21 -10.32 0.40
C ALA A 48 11.39 -11.11 -0.21
N LEU A 49 11.53 -12.37 0.14
CA LEU A 49 12.57 -13.26 -0.42
C LEU A 49 12.35 -13.51 -1.92
N ASP A 50 11.12 -13.82 -2.33
CA ASP A 50 10.79 -14.03 -3.75
C ASP A 50 11.14 -12.79 -4.59
N LEU A 51 10.78 -11.61 -4.09
CA LEU A 51 11.15 -10.37 -4.75
C LEU A 51 12.67 -10.13 -4.75
N ALA A 52 13.35 -10.36 -3.63
CA ALA A 52 14.80 -10.17 -3.52
C ALA A 52 15.58 -11.10 -4.46
N HIS A 53 15.10 -12.32 -4.68
CA HIS A 53 15.69 -13.26 -5.64
C HIS A 53 15.56 -12.79 -7.10
N GLY A 54 14.63 -11.88 -7.40
CA GLY A 54 14.53 -11.20 -8.69
C GLY A 54 15.56 -10.09 -8.93
N ALA A 55 16.40 -9.75 -7.93
CA ALA A 55 17.32 -8.62 -8.01
C ALA A 55 18.22 -8.58 -9.27
N PRO A 56 18.66 -9.70 -9.87
CA PRO A 56 19.41 -9.66 -11.12
C PRO A 56 18.66 -9.10 -12.33
N PHE A 57 17.33 -8.98 -12.25
CA PHE A 57 16.46 -8.61 -13.38
C PHE A 57 15.91 -7.18 -13.31
N TYR A 58 16.21 -6.42 -12.24
CA TYR A 58 15.79 -5.03 -12.09
C TYR A 58 16.87 -4.14 -11.43
N ARG A 59 16.61 -2.86 -11.36
CA ARG A 59 17.56 -1.92 -10.75
C ARG A 59 17.79 -2.26 -9.27
N PRO A 60 18.98 -2.01 -8.74
CA PRO A 60 19.29 -2.31 -7.35
C PRO A 60 18.27 -1.68 -6.39
N VAL A 61 17.65 -2.51 -5.58
CA VAL A 61 16.71 -2.14 -4.53
C VAL A 61 16.87 -3.11 -3.37
N ASN A 62 16.86 -2.59 -2.14
CA ASN A 62 16.87 -3.43 -0.94
C ASN A 62 15.43 -3.85 -0.60
N ILE A 63 15.16 -5.15 -0.63
CA ILE A 63 13.82 -5.69 -0.35
C ILE A 63 13.90 -6.61 0.87
N ARG A 64 13.08 -6.31 1.88
CA ARG A 64 13.04 -7.07 3.12
C ARG A 64 11.67 -7.05 3.76
N ALA A 65 11.42 -7.97 4.68
CA ALA A 65 10.29 -7.91 5.60
C ALA A 65 10.72 -7.28 6.93
N ASP A 66 9.77 -6.65 7.62
CA ASP A 66 9.98 -6.08 8.94
C ASP A 66 8.67 -6.06 9.74
N VAL A 67 8.73 -5.60 10.98
CA VAL A 67 7.59 -5.57 11.91
C VAL A 67 7.18 -4.13 12.20
N ALA A 68 5.87 -3.88 12.22
CA ALA A 68 5.32 -2.60 12.67
C ALA A 68 5.51 -2.43 14.18
N PRO A 69 5.61 -1.18 14.68
CA PRO A 69 5.64 0.08 13.96
C PRO A 69 7.03 0.52 13.47
N GLU A 70 8.11 -0.17 13.89
CA GLU A 70 9.50 0.21 13.58
C GLU A 70 9.79 0.26 12.08
N ALA A 71 9.14 -0.63 11.29
CA ALA A 71 9.22 -0.64 9.84
C ALA A 71 8.91 0.72 9.19
N TYR A 72 8.05 1.53 9.82
CA TYR A 72 7.59 2.81 9.26
C TYR A 72 8.61 3.94 9.38
N ARG A 73 9.64 3.78 10.23
CA ARG A 73 10.67 4.82 10.41
C ARG A 73 11.38 5.13 9.10
N HIS A 74 11.54 6.41 8.84
CA HIS A 74 12.20 6.94 7.64
C HIS A 74 11.55 6.56 6.31
N ALA A 75 10.35 5.99 6.31
CA ALA A 75 9.63 5.75 5.08
C ALA A 75 9.18 7.07 4.44
N ALA A 76 9.41 7.23 3.14
CA ALA A 76 8.81 8.33 2.38
C ALA A 76 7.32 8.09 2.17
N ILE A 77 6.96 6.84 1.88
CA ILE A 77 5.58 6.43 1.62
C ILE A 77 5.29 5.12 2.35
N VAL A 78 4.12 5.05 2.97
CA VAL A 78 3.54 3.81 3.51
C VAL A 78 2.29 3.49 2.71
N VAL A 79 2.30 2.37 2.00
CA VAL A 79 1.18 1.89 1.18
C VAL A 79 0.38 0.89 1.98
N VAL A 80 -0.90 1.15 2.20
CA VAL A 80 -1.79 0.28 2.98
C VAL A 80 -2.66 -0.52 2.03
N THR A 81 -2.34 -1.79 1.91
CA THR A 81 -3.12 -2.81 1.18
C THR A 81 -3.73 -3.83 2.14
N ALA A 82 -3.39 -3.72 3.44
CA ALA A 82 -3.91 -4.60 4.48
C ALA A 82 -5.41 -4.41 4.67
N GLY A 83 -6.11 -5.51 4.77
CA GLY A 83 -7.55 -5.55 5.03
C GLY A 83 -8.06 -6.98 4.96
N LYS A 84 -9.22 -7.21 5.56
CA LYS A 84 -9.92 -8.49 5.39
C LYS A 84 -10.67 -8.50 4.06
N ALA A 85 -10.53 -9.59 3.32
CA ALA A 85 -11.40 -9.93 2.21
C ALA A 85 -12.73 -10.50 2.73
N GLN A 86 -13.78 -10.44 1.92
CA GLN A 86 -15.05 -11.05 2.24
C GLN A 86 -14.89 -12.58 2.35
N ALA A 87 -15.23 -13.14 3.51
CA ALA A 87 -15.04 -14.57 3.78
C ALA A 87 -16.14 -15.44 3.15
N GLY A 88 -17.26 -14.84 2.69
CA GLY A 88 -18.37 -15.56 2.08
C GLY A 88 -19.58 -14.65 1.84
N PRO A 89 -20.60 -15.15 1.12
CA PRO A 89 -21.78 -14.36 0.74
C PRO A 89 -22.64 -13.90 1.94
N SER A 90 -22.51 -14.54 3.09
CA SER A 90 -23.25 -14.17 4.32
C SER A 90 -22.64 -13.01 5.09
N GLN A 91 -21.41 -12.61 4.80
CA GLN A 91 -20.77 -11.48 5.48
C GLN A 91 -21.28 -10.16 4.93
N SER A 92 -21.84 -9.31 5.80
CA SER A 92 -22.27 -7.97 5.43
C SER A 92 -21.08 -7.11 4.95
N ARG A 93 -21.28 -6.37 3.85
CA ARG A 93 -20.30 -5.38 3.37
C ARG A 93 -20.04 -4.30 4.41
N LEU A 94 -21.04 -3.99 5.23
CA LEU A 94 -20.91 -2.98 6.28
C LEU A 94 -20.00 -3.45 7.41
N ASP A 95 -20.15 -4.73 7.84
CA ASP A 95 -19.28 -5.30 8.86
C ASP A 95 -17.83 -5.36 8.38
N LEU A 96 -17.63 -5.78 7.14
CA LEU A 96 -16.30 -5.81 6.54
C LEU A 96 -15.67 -4.41 6.47
N MET A 97 -16.45 -3.41 6.11
CA MET A 97 -16.01 -2.02 6.08
C MET A 97 -15.61 -1.52 7.48
N GLN A 98 -16.37 -1.86 8.52
CA GLN A 98 -16.04 -1.49 9.90
C GLN A 98 -14.75 -2.16 10.37
N ILE A 99 -14.52 -3.43 10.03
CA ILE A 99 -13.28 -4.15 10.34
C ILE A 99 -12.10 -3.46 9.65
N ASN A 100 -12.22 -3.21 8.35
CA ASN A 100 -11.15 -2.58 7.58
C ASN A 100 -10.89 -1.13 8.03
N ALA A 101 -11.92 -0.38 8.45
CA ALA A 101 -11.75 0.95 9.03
C ALA A 101 -10.90 0.93 10.30
N LYS A 102 -11.10 -0.05 11.18
CA LYS A 102 -10.26 -0.23 12.37
C LYS A 102 -8.81 -0.55 12.00
N ILE A 103 -8.60 -1.46 11.05
CA ILE A 103 -7.26 -1.86 10.59
C ILE A 103 -6.52 -0.66 10.01
N VAL A 104 -7.12 0.03 9.03
CA VAL A 104 -6.48 1.17 8.36
C VAL A 104 -6.21 2.32 9.33
N THR A 105 -7.16 2.61 10.23
CA THR A 105 -6.98 3.67 11.23
C THR A 105 -5.85 3.35 12.20
N ALA A 106 -5.72 2.11 12.66
CA ALA A 106 -4.62 1.70 13.53
C ALA A 106 -3.26 1.85 12.82
N ILE A 107 -3.14 1.35 11.59
CA ILE A 107 -1.91 1.48 10.80
C ILE A 107 -1.53 2.96 10.63
N VAL A 108 -2.48 3.82 10.28
CA VAL A 108 -2.22 5.26 10.07
C VAL A 108 -1.81 5.94 11.38
N ALA A 109 -2.42 5.57 12.51
CA ALA A 109 -2.03 6.09 13.82
C ALA A 109 -0.60 5.66 14.19
N ASP A 110 -0.23 4.41 13.97
CA ASP A 110 1.12 3.90 14.20
C ASP A 110 2.15 4.62 13.32
N VAL A 111 1.84 4.81 12.04
CA VAL A 111 2.71 5.58 11.13
C VAL A 111 2.89 7.00 11.64
N GLN A 112 1.81 7.67 12.02
CA GLN A 112 1.84 9.04 12.52
C GLN A 112 2.72 9.16 13.77
N ALA A 113 2.64 8.18 14.68
CA ALA A 113 3.38 8.19 15.94
C ALA A 113 4.90 8.09 15.75
N VAL A 114 5.36 7.28 14.77
CA VAL A 114 6.81 7.02 14.59
C VAL A 114 7.43 7.76 13.40
N ASN A 115 6.60 8.24 12.46
CA ASN A 115 7.06 8.93 11.26
C ASN A 115 5.99 9.94 10.75
N PRO A 116 5.81 11.08 11.42
CA PRO A 116 4.79 12.07 11.07
C PRO A 116 5.02 12.73 9.70
N ASP A 117 6.20 12.59 9.12
CA ASP A 117 6.54 13.14 7.81
C ASP A 117 6.18 12.22 6.65
N ALA A 118 5.83 10.96 6.90
CA ALA A 118 5.45 10.02 5.85
C ALA A 118 4.18 10.44 5.11
N ILE A 119 4.04 9.96 3.89
CA ILE A 119 2.77 9.97 3.16
C ILE A 119 2.18 8.56 3.25
N VAL A 120 0.91 8.46 3.60
CA VAL A 120 0.18 7.20 3.58
C VAL A 120 -0.69 7.13 2.34
N LEU A 121 -0.52 6.07 1.55
CA LEU A 121 -1.36 5.75 0.40
C LEU A 121 -2.26 4.55 0.74
N VAL A 122 -3.55 4.79 0.84
CA VAL A 122 -4.55 3.74 1.09
C VAL A 122 -5.02 3.14 -0.23
N ALA A 123 -4.87 1.82 -0.37
CA ALA A 123 -5.37 1.04 -1.50
C ALA A 123 -6.42 -0.01 -1.08
N THR A 124 -6.63 -0.19 0.22
CA THR A 124 -7.64 -1.10 0.76
C THR A 124 -9.05 -0.59 0.47
N ASN A 125 -9.92 -1.47 -0.04
CA ASN A 125 -11.32 -1.14 -0.33
C ASN A 125 -12.23 -1.25 0.93
N PRO A 126 -13.26 -0.38 1.00
CA PRO A 126 -13.63 0.72 0.09
C PRO A 126 -12.72 1.95 0.28
N VAL A 127 -11.86 2.20 -0.69
CA VAL A 127 -10.70 3.10 -0.57
C VAL A 127 -11.04 4.53 -0.12
N ASP A 128 -12.05 5.15 -0.72
CA ASP A 128 -12.39 6.54 -0.42
C ASP A 128 -12.94 6.70 1.01
N ILE A 129 -13.79 5.74 1.43
CA ILE A 129 -14.35 5.72 2.78
C ILE A 129 -13.24 5.49 3.81
N LEU A 130 -12.37 4.50 3.58
CA LEU A 130 -11.29 4.17 4.51
C LEU A 130 -10.27 5.31 4.63
N THR A 131 -9.93 5.95 3.53
CA THR A 131 -9.07 7.13 3.50
C THR A 131 -9.69 8.29 4.30
N HIS A 132 -10.98 8.54 4.11
CA HIS A 132 -11.70 9.59 4.83
C HIS A 132 -11.77 9.30 6.33
N VAL A 133 -12.14 8.08 6.71
CA VAL A 133 -12.21 7.65 8.12
C VAL A 133 -10.85 7.74 8.80
N ALA A 134 -9.79 7.24 8.16
CA ALA A 134 -8.43 7.33 8.69
C ALA A 134 -8.03 8.78 8.94
N ARG A 135 -8.29 9.68 8.00
CA ARG A 135 -8.01 11.11 8.14
C ARG A 135 -8.76 11.75 9.31
N LEU A 136 -10.05 11.45 9.45
CA LEU A 136 -10.86 12.00 10.53
C LEU A 136 -10.41 11.51 11.93
N ARG A 137 -9.96 10.27 12.01
CA ARG A 137 -9.58 9.64 13.27
C ARG A 137 -8.20 10.03 13.75
N THR A 138 -7.28 10.32 12.84
CA THR A 138 -5.89 10.63 13.18
C THR A 138 -5.61 12.13 13.23
N ASN A 139 -6.52 12.97 12.72
CA ASN A 139 -6.34 14.41 12.61
C ASN A 139 -5.01 14.82 11.92
N TRP A 140 -4.54 13.97 11.01
CA TRP A 140 -3.29 14.23 10.28
C TRP A 140 -3.48 15.32 9.20
N PRO A 141 -2.44 16.13 8.90
CA PRO A 141 -2.56 17.21 7.92
C PRO A 141 -3.05 16.73 6.55
N ARG A 142 -3.81 17.61 5.89
CA ARG A 142 -4.28 17.36 4.53
C ARG A 142 -3.11 17.08 3.60
N GLY A 143 -3.24 16.08 2.73
CA GLY A 143 -2.17 15.67 1.80
C GLY A 143 -1.18 14.63 2.36
N ARG A 144 -1.28 14.27 3.64
CA ARG A 144 -0.47 13.18 4.21
C ARG A 144 -1.14 11.82 4.10
N ILE A 145 -2.45 11.77 3.95
CA ILE A 145 -3.21 10.54 3.71
C ILE A 145 -3.91 10.69 2.36
N LEU A 146 -3.60 9.80 1.45
CA LEU A 146 -4.11 9.75 0.10
C LEU A 146 -4.79 8.40 -0.12
N GLY A 147 -5.88 8.37 -0.87
CA GLY A 147 -6.44 7.12 -1.40
C GLY A 147 -6.04 6.94 -2.85
N SER A 148 -5.92 5.70 -3.31
CA SER A 148 -5.72 5.41 -4.74
C SER A 148 -6.91 5.84 -5.61
N GLY A 149 -8.06 6.08 -4.99
CA GLY A 149 -9.26 6.61 -5.64
C GLY A 149 -9.69 5.76 -6.83
N THR A 150 -10.02 6.41 -7.92
CA THR A 150 -10.48 5.80 -9.16
C THR A 150 -9.37 5.50 -10.17
N VAL A 151 -8.10 5.43 -9.75
CA VAL A 151 -6.96 5.14 -10.65
C VAL A 151 -7.19 3.85 -11.43
N LEU A 152 -7.59 2.78 -10.72
CA LEU A 152 -7.88 1.48 -11.35
C LEU A 152 -9.09 1.55 -12.28
N ASP A 153 -10.16 2.22 -11.86
CA ASP A 153 -11.39 2.32 -12.67
C ASP A 153 -11.16 3.17 -13.92
N SER A 154 -10.38 4.23 -13.80
CA SER A 154 -9.96 5.05 -14.95
C SER A 154 -9.08 4.25 -15.94
N ALA A 155 -8.18 3.41 -15.44
CA ALA A 155 -7.37 2.54 -16.27
C ALA A 155 -8.23 1.50 -17.00
N ARG A 156 -9.19 0.87 -16.32
CA ARG A 156 -10.16 -0.06 -16.92
C ARG A 156 -11.00 0.62 -18.00
N PHE A 157 -11.50 1.80 -17.69
CA PHE A 157 -12.31 2.58 -18.64
C PHE A 157 -11.50 2.92 -19.91
N ARG A 158 -10.25 3.39 -19.74
CA ARG A 158 -9.36 3.68 -20.87
C ARG A 158 -9.12 2.44 -21.73
N TRP A 159 -8.88 1.29 -21.11
CA TRP A 159 -8.66 0.04 -21.82
C TRP A 159 -9.90 -0.39 -22.62
N LEU A 160 -11.09 -0.38 -21.98
CA LEU A 160 -12.35 -0.72 -22.66
C LEU A 160 -12.67 0.23 -23.82
N LEU A 161 -12.41 1.53 -23.62
CA LEU A 161 -12.63 2.52 -24.67
C LEU A 161 -11.68 2.31 -25.86
N ALA A 162 -10.41 2.02 -25.57
CA ALA A 162 -9.42 1.74 -26.60
C ALA A 162 -9.77 0.49 -27.40
N GLU A 163 -10.20 -0.59 -26.72
CA GLU A 163 -10.69 -1.82 -27.37
C GLU A 163 -11.90 -1.54 -28.27
N HIS A 164 -12.89 -0.76 -27.78
CA HIS A 164 -14.06 -0.37 -28.56
C HIS A 164 -13.70 0.46 -29.80
N CYS A 165 -12.73 1.35 -29.67
CA CYS A 165 -12.30 2.22 -30.78
C CYS A 165 -11.23 1.58 -31.68
N GLY A 166 -10.71 0.41 -31.36
CA GLY A 166 -9.64 -0.25 -32.12
C GLY A 166 -8.30 0.49 -32.09
N ILE A 167 -7.98 1.17 -30.98
CA ILE A 167 -6.73 1.92 -30.79
C ILE A 167 -5.98 1.41 -29.57
N SER A 168 -4.72 1.84 -29.39
CA SER A 168 -3.96 1.57 -28.15
C SER A 168 -4.48 2.39 -26.97
N PRO A 169 -4.59 1.81 -25.75
CA PRO A 169 -5.06 2.50 -24.54
C PRO A 169 -4.06 3.55 -24.01
#